data_44965aa802d63bc4b071c3b7a4ca73eb
#
_entry.id   44965aa802d63bc4b071c3b7a4ca73eb
#
_cell.length_a   1.000
_cell.length_b   1.000
_cell.length_c   1.000
_cell.angle_alpha   90.00
_cell.angle_beta   90.00
_cell.angle_gamma   90.00
#
_symmetry.space_group_name_H-M   'P 1'
#
loop_
_entity.id
_entity.type
_entity.pdbx_description
1 polymer ?
#
loop_
_entity_poly.entity_id
_entity_poly.type
_entity_poly.pdbx_seq_one_letter_code
_entity_poly.pdbx_strand_id
1 'polypeptide(L)'
;MNNPDKGKGHSFVYPLHPLEKVDSVKPLNIIYLILDSWNFRTFTRECCPNIRAFGDRSAVFNRHLSSSNGTRGGIFGLFFGISATYWQDFERTGVQPLFIENLLENGYDIETFASATLVNPPFYRIVFGDVKDIRKETPGATPFDRDNRITEDFLNYLDERKDVNKPFFSFVFYDLLHAIDIPAPYRKKFQPSWDYANYLALNNNLDPEPFFNLYRNCAYYVDSLVGKVVNKLEANGLLDNSVIVITGDHGQEFNENKKNFWGHGSDFSNAQVHVPFILYYPGNIPGVYSHRTSHYDVTPTLMKRVLGVKNPAEDYSMGRDLFDPERPPFHLAGDPQNYAFIMDNVIYEKKVAGNIQVTDSLLNRLSRNQINSGLLLKAIEFKNMFLKK
;
A
#
# COMPACT_ATOMS: atom_id res chain seq x y z
N MET A 1 -39.02 22.77 -15.35
CA MET A 1 -39.16 22.55 -13.92
C MET A 1 -37.78 22.47 -13.32
N ASN A 2 -37.35 23.52 -12.65
CA ASN A 2 -36.03 23.62 -12.01
C ASN A 2 -36.00 22.73 -10.79
N ASN A 3 -35.06 21.81 -10.72
CA ASN A 3 -34.79 20.99 -9.54
C ASN A 3 -33.98 21.85 -8.54
N PRO A 4 -34.52 22.19 -7.36
CA PRO A 4 -33.86 23.12 -6.42
C PRO A 4 -32.84 22.48 -5.47
N ASP A 5 -32.50 21.21 -5.61
CA ASP A 5 -31.52 20.52 -4.76
C ASP A 5 -30.16 20.30 -5.43
N LYS A 6 -29.56 21.39 -5.94
CA LYS A 6 -28.09 21.42 -5.99
C LYS A 6 -27.63 21.73 -4.56
N GLY A 7 -27.50 20.67 -3.76
CA GLY A 7 -26.97 20.74 -2.41
C GLY A 7 -25.69 21.57 -2.37
N LYS A 8 -25.53 22.36 -1.32
CA LYS A 8 -24.29 23.09 -0.97
C LYS A 8 -23.17 22.07 -0.92
N GLY A 9 -22.47 21.87 -2.04
CA GLY A 9 -21.36 20.94 -2.13
C GLY A 9 -20.24 21.40 -1.20
N HIS A 10 -19.75 20.49 -0.39
CA HIS A 10 -18.52 20.73 0.36
C HIS A 10 -17.40 21.06 -0.64
N SER A 11 -16.62 22.11 -0.39
CA SER A 11 -15.47 22.43 -1.22
C SER A 11 -14.29 21.54 -0.81
N PHE A 12 -13.70 20.81 -1.75
CA PHE A 12 -12.45 20.10 -1.53
C PHE A 12 -11.29 21.09 -1.46
N VAL A 13 -10.48 21.03 -0.40
CA VAL A 13 -9.32 21.88 -0.15
C VAL A 13 -8.12 21.01 0.17
N TYR A 14 -7.10 21.02 -0.69
CA TYR A 14 -5.89 20.23 -0.54
C TYR A 14 -4.71 20.87 -1.30
N PRO A 15 -3.55 21.07 -0.68
CA PRO A 15 -3.34 20.97 0.77
C PRO A 15 -4.09 22.07 1.54
N LEU A 16 -4.18 21.98 2.87
CA LEU A 16 -4.85 23.00 3.69
C LEU A 16 -4.07 24.32 3.71
N HIS A 17 -2.73 24.23 3.66
CA HIS A 17 -1.81 25.35 3.56
C HIS A 17 -0.73 25.07 2.52
N PRO A 18 -0.18 26.12 1.85
CA PRO A 18 0.97 25.97 0.96
C PRO A 18 2.15 25.27 1.65
N LEU A 19 2.86 24.42 0.94
CA LEU A 19 4.00 23.73 1.52
C LEU A 19 5.19 24.66 1.70
N GLU A 20 5.80 24.57 2.88
CA GLU A 20 7.08 25.20 3.22
C GLU A 20 8.17 24.14 3.25
N LYS A 21 9.36 24.47 2.75
CA LYS A 21 10.51 23.56 2.65
C LYS A 21 11.74 24.15 3.32
N VAL A 22 12.68 23.28 3.67
CA VAL A 22 14.05 23.71 4.01
C VAL A 22 14.78 24.13 2.71
N ASP A 23 15.83 24.97 2.87
CA ASP A 23 16.56 25.52 1.72
C ASP A 23 17.27 24.45 0.88
N SER A 24 17.71 23.35 1.50
CA SER A 24 18.33 22.22 0.82
C SER A 24 18.19 20.92 1.60
N VAL A 25 18.11 19.81 0.90
CA VAL A 25 18.14 18.44 1.45
C VAL A 25 19.24 17.65 0.75
N LYS A 26 19.81 16.65 1.45
CA LYS A 26 20.65 15.65 0.80
C LYS A 26 19.71 14.74 -0.01
N PRO A 27 19.81 14.67 -1.35
CA PRO A 27 18.94 13.82 -2.14
C PRO A 27 19.25 12.35 -1.84
N LEU A 28 18.21 11.57 -1.54
CA LEU A 28 18.25 10.12 -1.43
C LEU A 28 17.38 9.52 -2.52
N ASN A 29 17.80 8.43 -3.14
CA ASN A 29 16.91 7.66 -3.99
C ASN A 29 15.74 7.11 -3.16
N ILE A 30 14.59 6.94 -3.77
CA ILE A 30 13.43 6.36 -3.10
C ILE A 30 12.91 5.22 -3.96
N ILE A 31 12.75 4.05 -3.36
CA ILE A 31 12.32 2.83 -4.05
C ILE A 31 11.13 2.23 -3.31
N TYR A 32 10.01 2.08 -4.02
CA TYR A 32 8.85 1.34 -3.55
C TYR A 32 8.87 -0.04 -4.19
N LEU A 33 9.01 -1.08 -3.37
CA LEU A 33 8.82 -2.48 -3.75
C LEU A 33 7.49 -2.93 -3.18
N ILE A 34 6.46 -2.90 -4.01
CA ILE A 34 5.09 -3.17 -3.60
C ILE A 34 4.66 -4.53 -4.15
N LEU A 35 4.16 -5.38 -3.26
CA LEU A 35 3.67 -6.71 -3.57
C LEU A 35 2.13 -6.68 -3.50
N ASP A 36 1.46 -6.78 -4.65
CA ASP A 36 0.00 -6.78 -4.71
C ASP A 36 -0.59 -7.95 -3.91
N SER A 37 -1.57 -7.67 -3.05
CA SER A 37 -2.27 -8.69 -2.25
C SER A 37 -1.38 -9.44 -1.25
N TRP A 38 -0.45 -8.77 -0.58
CA TRP A 38 0.51 -9.44 0.31
C TRP A 38 -0.06 -9.74 1.71
N ASN A 39 -0.41 -11.00 1.95
CA ASN A 39 -0.91 -11.48 3.25
C ASN A 39 0.20 -11.49 4.30
N PHE A 40 -0.06 -10.87 5.46
CA PHE A 40 0.90 -10.74 6.56
C PHE A 40 1.42 -12.09 7.10
N ARG A 41 0.60 -13.17 7.05
CA ARG A 41 1.00 -14.51 7.51
C ARG A 41 2.18 -15.10 6.75
N THR A 42 2.47 -14.62 5.54
CA THR A 42 3.64 -15.07 4.76
C THR A 42 4.91 -14.29 5.09
N PHE A 43 4.84 -13.23 5.90
CA PHE A 43 6.02 -12.47 6.32
C PHE A 43 6.82 -13.22 7.39
N THR A 44 7.34 -14.38 7.06
CA THR A 44 8.13 -15.27 7.89
C THR A 44 9.48 -15.58 7.24
N ARG A 45 10.46 -16.04 8.02
CA ARG A 45 11.76 -16.48 7.45
C ARG A 45 11.64 -17.70 6.54
N GLU A 46 10.62 -18.51 6.75
CA GLU A 46 10.37 -19.68 5.92
C GLU A 46 9.84 -19.29 4.53
N CYS A 47 8.91 -18.34 4.48
CA CYS A 47 8.23 -17.94 3.25
C CYS A 47 8.91 -16.79 2.53
N CYS A 48 9.46 -15.81 3.27
CA CYS A 48 10.12 -14.61 2.73
C CYS A 48 11.53 -14.44 3.34
N PRO A 49 12.48 -15.37 3.11
CA PRO A 49 13.80 -15.35 3.75
C PRO A 49 14.62 -14.10 3.40
N ASN A 50 14.59 -13.63 2.15
CA ASN A 50 15.37 -12.47 1.70
C ASN A 50 14.81 -11.17 2.28
N ILE A 51 13.50 -10.97 2.20
CA ILE A 51 12.83 -9.78 2.74
C ILE A 51 12.99 -9.75 4.28
N ARG A 52 12.88 -10.90 4.96
CA ARG A 52 13.10 -10.97 6.41
C ARG A 52 14.54 -10.67 6.80
N ALA A 53 15.52 -11.16 6.04
CA ALA A 53 16.94 -10.83 6.26
C ALA A 53 17.21 -9.33 6.04
N PHE A 54 16.59 -8.71 5.03
CA PHE A 54 16.66 -7.27 4.84
C PHE A 54 15.96 -6.49 5.97
N GLY A 55 14.87 -7.04 6.50
CA GLY A 55 14.17 -6.51 7.67
C GLY A 55 15.03 -6.42 8.93
N ASP A 56 15.99 -7.33 9.13
CA ASP A 56 16.89 -7.31 10.28
C ASP A 56 17.79 -6.06 10.32
N ARG A 57 18.02 -5.41 9.20
CA ARG A 57 18.76 -4.15 9.07
C ARG A 57 17.90 -2.94 8.70
N SER A 58 16.61 -3.06 8.91
CA SER A 58 15.59 -2.06 8.56
C SER A 58 14.66 -1.79 9.75
N ALA A 59 13.82 -0.76 9.64
CA ALA A 59 12.67 -0.58 10.52
C ALA A 59 11.51 -1.46 10.03
N VAL A 60 11.06 -2.40 10.87
CA VAL A 60 9.92 -3.28 10.60
C VAL A 60 8.74 -2.83 11.46
N PHE A 61 7.63 -2.46 10.80
CA PHE A 61 6.40 -2.04 11.48
C PHE A 61 5.41 -3.20 11.46
N ASN A 62 5.32 -3.93 12.57
CA ASN A 62 4.58 -5.18 12.65
C ASN A 62 3.05 -5.03 12.84
N ARG A 63 2.56 -3.78 12.94
CA ARG A 63 1.13 -3.43 13.01
C ARG A 63 0.76 -2.38 11.96
N HIS A 64 1.24 -2.58 10.72
CA HIS A 64 0.98 -1.66 9.62
C HIS A 64 -0.30 -2.03 8.88
N LEU A 65 -1.18 -1.04 8.70
CA LEU A 65 -2.45 -1.21 8.02
C LEU A 65 -2.44 -0.54 6.64
N SER A 66 -2.92 -1.26 5.66
CA SER A 66 -3.27 -0.67 4.37
C SER A 66 -4.38 0.37 4.52
N SER A 67 -4.39 1.35 3.64
CA SER A 67 -5.46 2.33 3.49
C SER A 67 -6.74 1.78 2.83
N SER A 68 -6.70 0.51 2.38
CA SER A 68 -7.83 -0.15 1.74
C SER A 68 -7.67 -1.68 1.77
N ASN A 69 -8.75 -2.37 1.43
CA ASN A 69 -8.78 -3.80 1.17
C ASN A 69 -8.71 -4.12 -0.34
N GLY A 70 -8.18 -3.20 -1.15
CA GLY A 70 -8.02 -3.36 -2.59
C GLY A 70 -7.04 -2.35 -3.18
N THR A 71 -6.48 -2.68 -4.34
CA THR A 71 -5.35 -2.01 -4.99
C THR A 71 -5.56 -0.51 -5.19
N ARG A 72 -6.75 -0.09 -5.67
CA ARG A 72 -7.05 1.32 -5.89
C ARG A 72 -6.79 2.18 -4.65
N GLY A 73 -7.36 1.77 -3.52
CA GLY A 73 -7.25 2.54 -2.28
C GLY A 73 -5.91 2.34 -1.58
N GLY A 74 -5.30 1.16 -1.67
CA GLY A 74 -3.98 0.87 -1.12
C GLY A 74 -2.89 1.74 -1.76
N ILE A 75 -2.80 1.72 -3.08
CA ILE A 75 -1.85 2.55 -3.84
C ILE A 75 -2.15 4.04 -3.65
N PHE A 76 -3.43 4.44 -3.69
CA PHE A 76 -3.79 5.84 -3.46
C PHE A 76 -3.27 6.34 -2.11
N GLY A 77 -3.50 5.59 -1.02
CA GLY A 77 -3.04 5.97 0.30
C GLY A 77 -1.51 6.06 0.43
N LEU A 78 -0.77 5.17 -0.23
CA LEU A 78 0.70 5.21 -0.26
C LEU A 78 1.26 6.49 -0.90
N PHE A 79 0.61 7.00 -1.95
CA PHE A 79 1.11 8.17 -2.70
C PHE A 79 0.54 9.50 -2.21
N PHE A 80 -0.72 9.53 -1.81
CA PHE A 80 -1.38 10.76 -1.37
C PHE A 80 -1.29 10.98 0.15
N GLY A 81 -1.06 9.94 0.95
CA GLY A 81 -1.14 10.01 2.39
C GLY A 81 -2.56 10.26 2.93
N ILE A 82 -3.57 10.10 2.10
CA ILE A 82 -5.00 10.30 2.45
C ILE A 82 -5.87 9.17 1.93
N SER A 83 -7.09 9.07 2.45
CA SER A 83 -8.04 8.01 2.08
C SER A 83 -8.51 8.13 0.64
N ALA A 84 -8.66 7.01 -0.04
CA ALA A 84 -9.30 6.94 -1.36
C ALA A 84 -10.79 7.29 -1.34
N THR A 85 -11.38 7.59 -0.19
CA THR A 85 -12.70 8.23 -0.12
C THR A 85 -12.72 9.59 -0.85
N TYR A 86 -11.55 10.20 -1.05
CA TYR A 86 -11.34 11.41 -1.85
C TYR A 86 -10.99 11.16 -3.33
N TRP A 87 -10.95 9.91 -3.78
CA TRP A 87 -10.56 9.58 -5.16
C TRP A 87 -11.25 10.44 -6.22
N GLN A 88 -12.58 10.61 -6.09
CA GLN A 88 -13.37 11.39 -7.06
C GLN A 88 -13.05 12.88 -7.03
N ASP A 89 -12.67 13.43 -5.87
CA ASP A 89 -12.27 14.84 -5.75
C ASP A 89 -10.95 15.09 -6.47
N PHE A 90 -9.96 14.21 -6.32
CA PHE A 90 -8.70 14.29 -7.06
C PHE A 90 -8.88 14.05 -8.56
N GLU A 91 -9.71 13.08 -8.94
CA GLU A 91 -10.02 12.83 -10.35
C GLU A 91 -10.70 14.03 -11.02
N ARG A 92 -11.60 14.70 -10.30
CA ARG A 92 -12.32 15.88 -10.79
C ARG A 92 -11.46 17.13 -10.86
N THR A 93 -10.57 17.33 -9.89
CA THR A 93 -9.72 18.52 -9.80
C THR A 93 -8.42 18.39 -10.57
N GLY A 94 -7.98 17.16 -10.86
CA GLY A 94 -6.69 16.88 -11.52
C GLY A 94 -5.46 17.14 -10.64
N VAL A 95 -5.66 17.39 -9.33
CA VAL A 95 -4.54 17.59 -8.39
C VAL A 95 -3.75 16.29 -8.26
N GLN A 96 -2.45 16.40 -8.40
CA GLN A 96 -1.51 15.27 -8.30
C GLN A 96 -1.09 15.02 -6.84
N PRO A 97 -0.51 13.85 -6.50
CA PRO A 97 0.07 13.64 -5.17
C PRO A 97 1.18 14.65 -4.90
N LEU A 98 1.10 15.38 -3.80
CA LEU A 98 2.17 16.31 -3.40
C LEU A 98 3.53 15.62 -3.27
N PHE A 99 3.55 14.33 -2.97
CA PHE A 99 4.76 13.53 -2.96
C PHE A 99 5.43 13.50 -4.35
N ILE A 100 4.66 13.19 -5.40
CA ILE A 100 5.16 13.19 -6.79
C ILE A 100 5.56 14.59 -7.24
N GLU A 101 4.75 15.61 -6.97
CA GLU A 101 5.09 17.00 -7.28
C GLU A 101 6.43 17.40 -6.64
N ASN A 102 6.62 17.08 -5.36
CA ASN A 102 7.86 17.40 -4.64
C ASN A 102 9.07 16.62 -5.16
N LEU A 103 8.90 15.38 -5.61
CA LEU A 103 9.98 14.64 -6.27
C LEU A 103 10.40 15.34 -7.56
N LEU A 104 9.45 15.74 -8.41
CA LEU A 104 9.72 16.46 -9.66
C LEU A 104 10.40 17.81 -9.42
N GLU A 105 9.92 18.58 -8.44
CA GLU A 105 10.53 19.87 -8.06
C GLU A 105 11.96 19.73 -7.53
N ASN A 106 12.28 18.60 -6.86
CA ASN A 106 13.64 18.28 -6.40
C ASN A 106 14.48 17.56 -7.48
N GLY A 107 14.01 17.50 -8.73
CA GLY A 107 14.75 17.01 -9.87
C GLY A 107 14.93 15.50 -9.95
N TYR A 108 14.06 14.73 -9.30
CA TYR A 108 14.08 13.27 -9.38
C TYR A 108 13.72 12.77 -10.78
N ASP A 109 14.40 11.72 -11.20
CA ASP A 109 13.91 10.86 -12.27
C ASP A 109 12.88 9.90 -11.68
N ILE A 110 11.73 9.78 -12.34
CA ILE A 110 10.63 8.92 -11.86
C ILE A 110 10.37 7.83 -12.88
N GLU A 111 10.52 6.56 -12.45
CA GLU A 111 10.34 5.39 -13.30
C GLU A 111 9.39 4.38 -12.64
N THR A 112 8.58 3.72 -13.47
CA THR A 112 7.66 2.67 -13.03
C THR A 112 7.99 1.33 -13.68
N PHE A 113 8.01 0.30 -12.85
CA PHE A 113 8.21 -1.10 -13.22
C PHE A 113 7.02 -1.89 -12.68
N ALA A 114 5.90 -1.82 -13.36
CA ALA A 114 4.65 -2.43 -12.91
C ALA A 114 4.31 -3.67 -13.72
N SER A 115 4.08 -4.78 -13.02
CA SER A 115 3.62 -6.04 -13.60
C SER A 115 2.14 -5.96 -13.98
N ALA A 116 1.29 -5.43 -13.08
CA ALA A 116 -0.08 -5.06 -13.43
C ALA A 116 -0.11 -3.74 -14.20
N THR A 117 -1.17 -3.55 -15.00
CA THR A 117 -1.34 -2.30 -15.76
C THR A 117 -1.58 -1.10 -14.84
N LEU A 118 -1.01 0.05 -15.17
CA LEU A 118 -1.32 1.32 -14.52
C LEU A 118 -2.52 2.06 -15.15
N VAL A 119 -3.20 1.42 -16.11
CA VAL A 119 -4.34 1.99 -16.83
C VAL A 119 -5.67 1.76 -16.09
N ASN A 120 -5.80 0.62 -15.42
CA ASN A 120 -6.99 0.28 -14.63
C ASN A 120 -6.60 -0.44 -13.33
N PRO A 121 -6.68 0.26 -12.17
CA PRO A 121 -7.06 1.67 -11.98
C PRO A 121 -6.11 2.65 -12.69
N PRO A 122 -6.59 3.86 -13.07
CA PRO A 122 -5.83 4.78 -13.92
C PRO A 122 -4.74 5.53 -13.13
N PHE A 123 -3.80 4.79 -12.54
CA PHE A 123 -2.69 5.36 -11.77
C PHE A 123 -1.77 6.22 -12.63
N TYR A 124 -1.62 5.87 -13.93
CA TYR A 124 -0.84 6.68 -14.86
C TYR A 124 -1.31 8.15 -14.93
N ARG A 125 -2.60 8.40 -14.64
CA ARG A 125 -3.22 9.73 -14.67
C ARG A 125 -3.38 10.33 -13.28
N ILE A 126 -3.81 9.52 -12.29
CA ILE A 126 -4.16 10.01 -10.96
C ILE A 126 -2.90 10.18 -10.09
N VAL A 127 -1.94 9.27 -10.21
CA VAL A 127 -0.71 9.28 -9.40
C VAL A 127 0.47 9.89 -10.16
N PHE A 128 0.59 9.56 -11.45
CA PHE A 128 1.76 9.90 -12.27
C PHE A 128 1.43 10.86 -13.43
N GLY A 129 0.33 11.63 -13.33
CA GLY A 129 -0.15 12.46 -14.43
C GLY A 129 0.84 13.52 -14.92
N ASP A 130 1.68 14.03 -14.01
CA ASP A 130 2.71 15.03 -14.32
C ASP A 130 4.06 14.39 -14.71
N VAL A 131 4.19 13.07 -14.64
CA VAL A 131 5.40 12.35 -15.05
C VAL A 131 5.35 12.08 -16.54
N LYS A 132 6.36 12.60 -17.26
CA LYS A 132 6.47 12.38 -18.71
C LYS A 132 6.86 10.93 -19.01
N ASP A 133 6.31 10.40 -20.10
CA ASP A 133 6.68 9.10 -20.68
C ASP A 133 6.59 7.91 -19.73
N ILE A 134 5.66 7.98 -18.74
CA ILE A 134 5.50 6.91 -17.75
C ILE A 134 5.15 5.57 -18.42
N ARG A 135 5.85 4.50 -18.04
CA ARG A 135 5.56 3.13 -18.51
C ARG A 135 4.27 2.64 -17.88
N LYS A 136 3.24 2.37 -18.70
CA LYS A 136 1.90 2.00 -18.25
C LYS A 136 1.68 0.50 -18.17
N GLU A 137 2.41 -0.27 -18.96
CA GLU A 137 2.22 -1.71 -19.13
C GLU A 137 3.56 -2.41 -19.33
N THR A 138 3.62 -3.67 -18.93
CA THR A 138 4.78 -4.53 -19.10
C THR A 138 4.41 -5.73 -19.99
N PRO A 139 5.18 -6.04 -21.06
CA PRO A 139 4.98 -7.22 -21.86
C PRO A 139 5.20 -8.50 -21.03
N GLY A 140 4.34 -9.51 -21.24
CA GLY A 140 4.43 -10.82 -20.61
C GLY A 140 3.08 -11.53 -20.63
N ALA A 141 3.08 -12.83 -20.92
CA ALA A 141 1.84 -13.61 -21.05
C ALA A 141 1.16 -13.82 -19.70
N THR A 142 1.94 -13.97 -18.64
CA THR A 142 1.45 -14.22 -17.27
C THR A 142 2.00 -13.20 -16.29
N PRO A 143 1.40 -13.02 -15.09
CA PRO A 143 1.99 -12.24 -14.02
C PRO A 143 3.39 -12.73 -13.63
N PHE A 144 3.63 -14.04 -13.65
CA PHE A 144 4.95 -14.62 -13.43
C PHE A 144 6.00 -14.08 -14.44
N ASP A 145 5.66 -14.06 -15.74
CA ASP A 145 6.55 -13.53 -16.78
C ASP A 145 6.80 -12.02 -16.59
N ARG A 146 5.74 -11.27 -16.26
CA ARG A 146 5.84 -9.83 -16.05
C ARG A 146 6.63 -9.47 -14.80
N ASP A 147 6.46 -10.20 -13.69
CA ASP A 147 7.24 -10.00 -12.47
C ASP A 147 8.76 -10.24 -12.71
N ASN A 148 9.09 -11.27 -13.48
CA ASN A 148 10.48 -11.49 -13.91
C ASN A 148 10.97 -10.34 -14.79
N ARG A 149 10.17 -9.91 -15.76
CA ARG A 149 10.53 -8.84 -16.70
C ARG A 149 10.78 -7.52 -16.00
N ILE A 150 9.88 -7.09 -15.10
CA ILE A 150 10.08 -5.84 -14.35
C ILE A 150 11.29 -5.92 -13.44
N THR A 151 11.58 -7.10 -12.89
CA THR A 151 12.79 -7.29 -12.06
C THR A 151 14.03 -7.09 -12.91
N GLU A 152 14.14 -7.76 -14.07
CA GLU A 152 15.28 -7.61 -14.98
C GLU A 152 15.45 -6.18 -15.46
N ASP A 153 14.36 -5.55 -15.88
CA ASP A 153 14.36 -4.15 -16.35
C ASP A 153 14.83 -3.20 -15.23
N PHE A 154 14.38 -3.44 -13.99
CA PHE A 154 14.80 -2.63 -12.84
C PHE A 154 16.27 -2.89 -12.46
N LEU A 155 16.76 -4.12 -12.51
CA LEU A 155 18.17 -4.43 -12.28
C LEU A 155 19.07 -3.73 -13.31
N ASN A 156 18.67 -3.69 -14.58
CA ASN A 156 19.39 -2.97 -15.64
C ASN A 156 19.36 -1.45 -15.37
N TYR A 157 18.22 -0.92 -14.99
CA TYR A 157 18.09 0.49 -14.62
C TYR A 157 19.04 0.85 -13.44
N LEU A 158 19.14 -0.01 -12.42
CA LEU A 158 20.06 0.21 -11.30
C LEU A 158 21.54 0.18 -11.74
N ASP A 159 21.90 -0.62 -12.74
CA ASP A 159 23.25 -0.61 -13.32
C ASP A 159 23.54 0.71 -14.05
N GLU A 160 22.57 1.29 -14.75
CA GLU A 160 22.68 2.58 -15.39
C GLU A 160 22.78 3.74 -14.38
N ARG A 161 22.23 3.57 -13.17
CA ARG A 161 22.16 4.61 -12.12
C ARG A 161 23.35 4.64 -11.18
N LYS A 162 24.23 3.62 -11.16
CA LYS A 162 25.32 3.50 -10.16
C LYS A 162 26.29 4.68 -10.14
N ASP A 163 26.53 5.30 -11.29
CA ASP A 163 27.47 6.42 -11.45
C ASP A 163 26.77 7.76 -11.73
N VAL A 164 25.43 7.81 -11.59
CA VAL A 164 24.63 9.00 -11.86
C VAL A 164 24.30 9.73 -10.57
N ASN A 165 24.76 10.98 -10.44
CA ASN A 165 24.53 11.81 -9.26
C ASN A 165 23.18 12.58 -9.31
N LYS A 166 22.14 11.96 -9.85
CA LYS A 166 20.78 12.51 -9.91
C LYS A 166 19.86 11.55 -9.14
N PRO A 167 19.07 12.02 -8.18
CA PRO A 167 18.19 11.14 -7.43
C PRO A 167 17.09 10.57 -8.31
N PHE A 168 16.62 9.38 -7.95
CA PHE A 168 15.51 8.74 -8.64
C PHE A 168 14.46 8.22 -7.65
N PHE A 169 13.23 8.15 -8.13
CA PHE A 169 12.14 7.40 -7.52
C PHE A 169 11.74 6.26 -8.45
N SER A 170 11.65 5.06 -7.90
CA SER A 170 11.18 3.89 -8.65
C SER A 170 10.01 3.24 -7.94
N PHE A 171 8.92 3.02 -8.70
CA PHE A 171 7.77 2.26 -8.29
C PHE A 171 7.82 0.87 -8.94
N VAL A 172 8.16 -0.15 -8.15
CA VAL A 172 8.24 -1.55 -8.60
C VAL A 172 7.03 -2.28 -8.00
N PHE A 173 6.13 -2.77 -8.86
CA PHE A 173 4.85 -3.32 -8.45
C PHE A 173 4.67 -4.74 -8.99
N TYR A 174 4.78 -5.71 -8.08
CA TYR A 174 4.67 -7.15 -8.33
C TYR A 174 3.21 -7.61 -8.27
N ASP A 175 2.79 -8.51 -9.18
CA ASP A 175 1.41 -8.96 -9.36
C ASP A 175 1.20 -10.46 -9.12
N LEU A 176 2.27 -11.24 -8.94
CA LEU A 176 2.19 -12.70 -8.82
C LEU A 176 1.37 -13.17 -7.61
N LEU A 177 1.41 -12.44 -6.49
CA LEU A 177 0.62 -12.79 -5.29
C LEU A 177 -0.88 -12.56 -5.48
N HIS A 178 -1.25 -11.55 -6.26
CA HIS A 178 -2.64 -11.30 -6.64
C HIS A 178 -3.17 -12.38 -7.59
N ALA A 179 -2.38 -12.74 -8.60
CA ALA A 179 -2.79 -13.74 -9.60
C ALA A 179 -2.79 -15.17 -9.07
N ILE A 180 -1.91 -15.49 -8.10
CA ILE A 180 -1.70 -16.84 -7.56
C ILE A 180 -1.48 -17.85 -8.68
N ASP A 181 -0.69 -17.48 -9.68
CA ASP A 181 -0.40 -18.29 -10.88
C ASP A 181 1.10 -18.44 -11.08
N ILE A 182 1.65 -19.57 -10.62
CA ILE A 182 3.07 -19.86 -10.67
C ILE A 182 3.33 -21.21 -11.36
N PRO A 183 4.36 -21.33 -12.25
CA PRO A 183 4.67 -22.55 -12.94
C PRO A 183 5.03 -23.72 -12.01
N ALA A 184 4.72 -24.94 -12.43
CA ALA A 184 4.90 -26.18 -11.67
C ALA A 184 6.30 -26.38 -11.03
N PRO A 185 7.43 -26.03 -11.67
CA PRO A 185 8.75 -26.17 -11.05
C PRO A 185 8.93 -25.37 -9.76
N TYR A 186 8.17 -24.29 -9.58
CA TYR A 186 8.26 -23.38 -8.43
C TYR A 186 7.22 -23.65 -7.33
N ARG A 187 6.32 -24.63 -7.52
CA ARG A 187 5.28 -25.03 -6.55
C ARG A 187 5.71 -26.16 -5.61
N LYS A 188 6.98 -26.23 -5.22
CA LYS A 188 7.54 -27.40 -4.50
C LYS A 188 7.84 -27.13 -3.02
N LYS A 189 7.99 -25.88 -2.63
CA LYS A 189 8.46 -25.52 -1.29
C LYS A 189 7.41 -25.81 -0.22
N PHE A 190 6.16 -25.44 -0.49
CA PHE A 190 5.02 -25.61 0.44
C PHE A 190 4.06 -26.64 -0.14
N GLN A 191 3.83 -27.75 0.62
CA GLN A 191 3.03 -28.89 0.19
C GLN A 191 2.09 -29.35 1.34
N PRO A 192 0.91 -29.93 1.06
CA PRO A 192 0.32 -30.07 -0.28
C PRO A 192 -0.08 -28.71 -0.89
N SER A 193 0.01 -28.58 -2.20
CA SER A 193 -0.34 -27.34 -2.91
C SER A 193 -1.28 -27.63 -4.05
N TRP A 194 -2.25 -26.74 -4.27
CA TRP A 194 -3.03 -26.75 -5.50
C TRP A 194 -2.14 -26.50 -6.72
N ASP A 195 -2.58 -27.02 -7.88
CA ASP A 195 -1.90 -26.80 -9.16
C ASP A 195 -2.22 -25.42 -9.76
N TYR A 196 -3.38 -24.88 -9.47
CA TYR A 196 -3.85 -23.55 -9.89
C TYR A 196 -4.93 -23.04 -8.92
N ALA A 197 -5.19 -21.74 -8.95
CA ALA A 197 -6.23 -21.12 -8.13
C ALA A 197 -7.64 -21.49 -8.67
N ASN A 198 -8.27 -22.49 -8.09
CA ASN A 198 -9.62 -22.91 -8.44
C ASN A 198 -10.66 -22.21 -7.58
N TYR A 199 -11.02 -21.00 -7.96
CA TYR A 199 -12.01 -20.18 -7.21
C TYR A 199 -13.40 -20.80 -7.12
N LEU A 200 -13.78 -21.69 -8.08
CA LEU A 200 -15.08 -22.36 -8.07
C LEU A 200 -15.18 -23.45 -6.98
N ALA A 201 -14.06 -23.96 -6.51
CA ALA A 201 -14.00 -24.96 -5.44
C ALA A 201 -14.10 -24.32 -4.03
N LEU A 202 -13.92 -23.00 -3.92
CA LEU A 202 -13.87 -22.32 -2.63
C LEU A 202 -15.22 -22.33 -1.93
N ASN A 203 -15.21 -22.77 -0.67
CA ASN A 203 -16.38 -22.78 0.20
C ASN A 203 -15.94 -22.83 1.66
N ASN A 204 -16.88 -22.62 2.59
CA ASN A 204 -16.57 -22.50 4.03
C ASN A 204 -16.09 -23.80 4.69
N ASN A 205 -16.33 -24.96 4.07
CA ASN A 205 -15.92 -26.28 4.57
C ASN A 205 -14.59 -26.75 4.00
N LEU A 206 -14.05 -26.04 3.02
CA LEU A 206 -12.77 -26.37 2.39
C LEU A 206 -11.62 -26.21 3.38
N ASP A 207 -10.66 -27.15 3.39
CA ASP A 207 -9.37 -26.95 4.00
C ASP A 207 -8.60 -25.89 3.19
N PRO A 208 -8.29 -24.71 3.79
CA PRO A 208 -7.61 -23.64 3.06
C PRO A 208 -6.12 -23.92 2.80
N GLU A 209 -5.51 -24.90 3.51
CA GLU A 209 -4.05 -25.09 3.52
C GLU A 209 -3.47 -25.37 2.12
N PRO A 210 -4.04 -26.25 1.27
CA PRO A 210 -3.46 -26.48 -0.06
C PRO A 210 -3.51 -25.25 -0.98
N PHE A 211 -4.57 -24.45 -0.88
CA PHE A 211 -4.67 -23.19 -1.63
C PHE A 211 -3.71 -22.12 -1.05
N PHE A 212 -3.64 -22.00 0.26
CA PHE A 212 -2.68 -21.12 0.91
C PHE A 212 -1.23 -21.51 0.62
N ASN A 213 -0.92 -22.81 0.48
CA ASN A 213 0.41 -23.27 0.10
C ASN A 213 0.76 -22.91 -1.36
N LEU A 214 -0.21 -22.89 -2.28
CA LEU A 214 0.01 -22.33 -3.61
C LEU A 214 0.41 -20.85 -3.53
N TYR A 215 -0.30 -20.05 -2.73
CA TYR A 215 0.02 -18.65 -2.48
C TYR A 215 1.39 -18.48 -1.80
N ARG A 216 1.74 -19.31 -0.81
CA ARG A 216 3.06 -19.30 -0.14
C ARG A 216 4.20 -19.57 -1.12
N ASN A 217 4.00 -20.48 -2.10
CA ASN A 217 4.97 -20.71 -3.17
C ASN A 217 5.16 -19.46 -4.05
N CYS A 218 4.08 -18.72 -4.36
CA CYS A 218 4.18 -17.43 -5.04
C CYS A 218 4.96 -16.40 -4.20
N ALA A 219 4.66 -16.29 -2.91
CA ALA A 219 5.35 -15.37 -2.02
C ALA A 219 6.85 -15.68 -1.89
N TYR A 220 7.20 -16.96 -1.79
CA TYR A 220 8.60 -17.41 -1.76
C TYR A 220 9.35 -17.05 -3.05
N TYR A 221 8.66 -17.14 -4.19
CA TYR A 221 9.25 -16.75 -5.48
C TYR A 221 9.46 -15.22 -5.56
N VAL A 222 8.44 -14.42 -5.25
CA VAL A 222 8.55 -12.95 -5.26
C VAL A 222 9.61 -12.47 -4.28
N ASP A 223 9.73 -13.09 -3.11
CA ASP A 223 10.81 -12.84 -2.16
C ASP A 223 12.20 -12.99 -2.82
N SER A 224 12.38 -14.01 -3.67
CA SER A 224 13.63 -14.20 -4.40
C SER A 224 13.91 -13.08 -5.41
N LEU A 225 12.88 -12.53 -6.05
CA LEU A 225 13.00 -11.38 -6.95
C LEU A 225 13.38 -10.11 -6.18
N VAL A 226 12.73 -9.84 -5.06
CA VAL A 226 13.07 -8.72 -4.16
C VAL A 226 14.51 -8.87 -3.64
N GLY A 227 14.92 -10.10 -3.31
CA GLY A 227 16.30 -10.39 -2.90
C GLY A 227 17.32 -10.02 -3.98
N LYS A 228 17.04 -10.28 -5.27
CA LYS A 228 17.91 -9.85 -6.39
C LYS A 228 18.04 -8.32 -6.44
N VAL A 229 16.93 -7.59 -6.23
CA VAL A 229 16.93 -6.11 -6.20
C VAL A 229 17.79 -5.58 -5.08
N VAL A 230 17.60 -6.08 -3.85
CA VAL A 230 18.39 -5.65 -2.67
C VAL A 230 19.88 -5.93 -2.89
N ASN A 231 20.23 -7.12 -3.38
CA ASN A 231 21.61 -7.49 -3.66
C ASN A 231 22.24 -6.60 -4.75
N LYS A 232 21.47 -6.22 -5.78
CA LYS A 232 21.93 -5.31 -6.83
C LYS A 232 22.20 -3.90 -6.28
N LEU A 233 21.30 -3.37 -5.45
CA LEU A 233 21.48 -2.07 -4.80
C LEU A 233 22.77 -2.04 -3.95
N GLU A 234 23.02 -3.11 -3.22
CA GLU A 234 24.22 -3.26 -2.42
C GLU A 234 25.49 -3.36 -3.29
N ALA A 235 25.46 -4.23 -4.30
CA ALA A 235 26.59 -4.41 -5.23
C ALA A 235 26.96 -3.13 -6.00
N ASN A 236 25.97 -2.29 -6.32
CA ASN A 236 26.17 -1.02 -7.02
C ASN A 236 26.50 0.16 -6.07
N GLY A 237 26.57 -0.07 -4.75
CA GLY A 237 26.80 0.99 -3.76
C GLY A 237 25.63 2.00 -3.64
N LEU A 238 24.44 1.65 -4.13
CA LEU A 238 23.27 2.52 -4.09
C LEU A 238 22.50 2.44 -2.77
N LEU A 239 22.70 1.36 -1.99
CA LEU A 239 21.94 1.13 -0.77
C LEU A 239 22.16 2.25 0.28
N ASP A 240 23.40 2.73 0.45
CA ASP A 240 23.74 3.79 1.40
C ASP A 240 23.15 5.16 1.06
N ASN A 241 22.61 5.30 -0.14
CA ASN A 241 21.97 6.54 -0.62
C ASN A 241 20.53 6.31 -1.07
N SER A 242 19.87 5.26 -0.56
CA SER A 242 18.50 4.91 -0.94
C SER A 242 17.61 4.67 0.27
N VAL A 243 16.38 5.17 0.17
CA VAL A 243 15.26 4.79 1.06
C VAL A 243 14.44 3.74 0.34
N ILE A 244 14.15 2.62 1.01
CA ILE A 244 13.42 1.51 0.43
C ILE A 244 12.20 1.22 1.28
N VAL A 245 11.02 1.24 0.66
CA VAL A 245 9.75 0.79 1.23
C VAL A 245 9.40 -0.55 0.61
N ILE A 246 9.21 -1.58 1.44
CA ILE A 246 8.69 -2.88 1.02
C ILE A 246 7.40 -3.14 1.76
N THR A 247 6.28 -3.27 1.04
CA THR A 247 4.96 -3.50 1.63
C THR A 247 4.00 -4.14 0.62
N GLY A 248 2.82 -4.58 1.09
CA GLY A 248 1.68 -4.87 0.23
C GLY A 248 0.78 -3.65 0.09
N ASP A 249 0.10 -3.52 -1.03
CA ASP A 249 -0.94 -2.50 -1.20
C ASP A 249 -2.19 -2.82 -0.37
N HIS A 250 -2.53 -4.10 -0.21
CA HIS A 250 -3.51 -4.69 0.71
C HIS A 250 -3.16 -6.16 0.97
N GLY A 251 -3.91 -6.81 1.86
CA GLY A 251 -3.77 -8.24 2.15
C GLY A 251 -4.63 -9.12 1.25
N GLN A 252 -4.56 -10.43 1.52
CA GLN A 252 -5.30 -11.48 0.82
C GLN A 252 -5.85 -12.47 1.85
N GLU A 253 -7.14 -12.77 1.81
CA GLU A 253 -7.82 -13.64 2.77
C GLU A 253 -7.95 -15.07 2.23
N PHE A 254 -7.78 -16.04 3.13
CA PHE A 254 -7.94 -17.47 2.87
C PHE A 254 -8.94 -18.08 3.87
N ASN A 255 -10.10 -17.42 4.04
CA ASN A 255 -11.17 -17.81 4.94
C ASN A 255 -10.75 -17.93 6.41
N GLU A 256 -9.82 -17.07 6.87
CA GLU A 256 -9.30 -17.08 8.25
C GLU A 256 -10.42 -16.96 9.30
N ASN A 257 -11.42 -16.12 9.01
CA ASN A 257 -12.54 -15.85 9.90
C ASN A 257 -13.72 -16.84 9.75
N LYS A 258 -13.62 -17.84 8.86
CA LYS A 258 -14.68 -18.82 8.57
C LYS A 258 -16.01 -18.16 8.16
N LYS A 259 -15.94 -17.07 7.40
CA LYS A 259 -17.08 -16.34 6.84
C LYS A 259 -17.24 -16.55 5.32
N ASN A 260 -16.51 -17.51 4.76
CA ASN A 260 -16.45 -17.81 3.34
C ASN A 260 -15.92 -16.64 2.50
N PHE A 261 -14.97 -15.89 3.06
CA PHE A 261 -14.25 -14.85 2.33
C PHE A 261 -12.91 -15.38 1.84
N TRP A 262 -12.65 -15.16 0.55
CA TRP A 262 -11.47 -15.59 -0.16
C TRP A 262 -11.01 -14.47 -1.07
N GLY A 263 -9.75 -14.07 -0.98
CA GLY A 263 -9.24 -12.95 -1.76
C GLY A 263 -9.24 -11.63 -1.00
N HIS A 264 -9.70 -10.58 -1.64
CA HIS A 264 -9.70 -9.21 -1.11
C HIS A 264 -10.96 -8.45 -1.54
N GLY A 265 -11.16 -7.23 -1.02
CA GLY A 265 -12.30 -6.37 -1.39
C GLY A 265 -13.63 -6.77 -0.75
N SER A 266 -13.67 -7.79 0.11
CA SER A 266 -14.91 -8.30 0.71
C SER A 266 -15.22 -7.77 2.10
N ASP A 267 -14.18 -7.48 2.90
CA ASP A 267 -14.28 -6.97 4.25
C ASP A 267 -13.01 -6.20 4.67
N PHE A 268 -12.95 -5.74 5.92
CA PHE A 268 -11.82 -4.99 6.47
C PHE A 268 -11.18 -5.69 7.67
N SER A 269 -11.19 -7.01 7.68
CA SER A 269 -10.47 -7.81 8.66
C SER A 269 -8.95 -7.68 8.49
N ASN A 270 -8.20 -8.10 9.50
CA ASN A 270 -6.73 -8.11 9.44
C ASN A 270 -6.19 -8.89 8.23
N ALA A 271 -6.89 -9.92 7.75
CA ALA A 271 -6.46 -10.69 6.58
C ALA A 271 -6.35 -9.82 5.32
N GLN A 272 -7.20 -8.79 5.19
CA GLN A 272 -7.26 -7.94 4.01
C GLN A 272 -6.59 -6.57 4.18
N VAL A 273 -6.42 -6.08 5.42
CA VAL A 273 -5.85 -4.73 5.66
C VAL A 273 -4.53 -4.71 6.43
N HIS A 274 -4.18 -5.75 7.17
CA HIS A 274 -2.89 -5.82 7.86
C HIS A 274 -1.84 -6.40 6.91
N VAL A 275 -0.85 -5.59 6.57
CA VAL A 275 0.20 -5.93 5.58
C VAL A 275 1.59 -5.84 6.20
N PRO A 276 2.58 -6.60 5.69
CA PRO A 276 3.97 -6.40 6.05
C PRO A 276 4.44 -4.99 5.66
N PHE A 277 5.27 -4.37 6.49
CA PHE A 277 5.86 -3.08 6.18
C PHE A 277 7.30 -2.98 6.69
N ILE A 278 8.20 -2.67 5.78
CA ILE A 278 9.63 -2.50 6.03
C ILE A 278 10.05 -1.16 5.44
N LEU A 279 10.74 -0.36 6.24
CA LEU A 279 11.40 0.86 5.81
C LEU A 279 12.90 0.74 6.05
N TYR A 280 13.68 0.69 4.99
CA TYR A 280 15.10 0.92 5.06
C TYR A 280 15.38 2.41 4.81
N TYR A 281 16.10 3.02 5.70
CA TYR A 281 16.49 4.44 5.63
C TYR A 281 17.94 4.58 6.11
N PRO A 282 18.84 5.15 5.30
CA PRO A 282 20.26 5.29 5.68
C PRO A 282 20.43 6.06 7.00
N GLY A 283 21.15 5.47 7.95
CA GLY A 283 21.38 6.07 9.26
C GLY A 283 20.28 5.85 10.29
N ASN A 284 19.20 5.15 9.96
CA ASN A 284 18.18 4.75 10.94
C ASN A 284 18.64 3.54 11.77
N ILE A 285 18.15 3.46 13.01
CA ILE A 285 18.38 2.29 13.86
C ILE A 285 17.42 1.19 13.42
N PRO A 286 17.92 0.01 13.02
CA PRO A 286 17.06 -1.13 12.72
C PRO A 286 16.28 -1.57 13.96
N GLY A 287 15.07 -2.09 13.75
CA GLY A 287 14.27 -2.60 14.86
C GLY A 287 12.84 -2.90 14.49
N VAL A 288 12.10 -3.50 15.43
CA VAL A 288 10.68 -3.78 15.29
C VAL A 288 9.88 -2.74 16.05
N TYR A 289 8.98 -2.07 15.34
CA TYR A 289 8.09 -1.04 15.86
C TYR A 289 6.68 -1.63 15.98
N SER A 290 6.11 -1.59 17.19
CA SER A 290 4.86 -2.28 17.52
C SER A 290 3.65 -1.34 17.69
N HIS A 291 3.81 -0.04 17.52
CA HIS A 291 2.67 0.87 17.43
C HIS A 291 1.99 0.73 16.06
N ARG A 292 0.69 1.04 16.01
CA ARG A 292 -0.05 1.00 14.76
C ARG A 292 0.46 2.07 13.80
N THR A 293 0.71 1.68 12.55
CA THR A 293 1.03 2.56 11.44
C THR A 293 0.14 2.25 10.23
N SER A 294 0.16 3.09 9.22
CA SER A 294 -0.63 2.87 8.01
C SER A 294 0.04 3.45 6.76
N HIS A 295 -0.49 3.12 5.59
CA HIS A 295 -0.07 3.71 4.32
C HIS A 295 -0.08 5.24 4.34
N TYR A 296 -1.01 5.86 5.09
CA TYR A 296 -1.06 7.33 5.20
C TYR A 296 0.20 7.93 5.82
N ASP A 297 0.92 7.17 6.63
CA ASP A 297 2.11 7.63 7.36
C ASP A 297 3.36 7.68 6.46
N VAL A 298 3.34 6.98 5.32
CA VAL A 298 4.51 6.87 4.41
C VAL A 298 4.82 8.23 3.77
N THR A 299 3.83 8.85 3.16
CA THR A 299 3.97 10.17 2.51
C THR A 299 4.52 11.24 3.47
N PRO A 300 3.92 11.53 4.65
CA PRO A 300 4.45 12.57 5.52
C PRO A 300 5.84 12.24 6.10
N THR A 301 6.16 10.96 6.29
CA THR A 301 7.51 10.54 6.70
C THR A 301 8.54 10.91 5.65
N LEU A 302 8.30 10.57 4.39
CA LEU A 302 9.24 10.85 3.30
C LEU A 302 9.28 12.35 2.96
N MET A 303 8.14 13.02 2.93
CA MET A 303 8.05 14.47 2.70
C MET A 303 8.88 15.25 3.72
N LYS A 304 8.78 14.90 5.00
CA LYS A 304 9.54 15.55 6.08
C LYS A 304 11.01 15.15 6.07
N ARG A 305 11.31 13.84 6.07
CA ARG A 305 12.66 13.33 6.33
C ARG A 305 13.56 13.34 5.10
N VAL A 306 13.01 13.22 3.90
CA VAL A 306 13.76 13.12 2.65
C VAL A 306 13.62 14.38 1.81
N LEU A 307 12.41 14.96 1.73
CA LEU A 307 12.12 16.08 0.85
C LEU A 307 12.08 17.45 1.58
N GLY A 308 12.31 17.45 2.90
CA GLY A 308 12.48 18.68 3.70
C GLY A 308 11.24 19.53 3.88
N VAL A 309 10.04 18.96 3.79
CA VAL A 309 8.79 19.66 4.06
C VAL A 309 8.65 19.95 5.54
N LYS A 310 8.33 21.20 5.88
CA LYS A 310 8.22 21.71 7.27
C LYS A 310 6.80 21.66 7.81
N ASN A 311 5.80 21.68 6.94
CA ASN A 311 4.39 21.67 7.35
C ASN A 311 4.06 20.51 8.28
N PRO A 312 3.13 20.70 9.23
CA PRO A 312 2.55 19.57 9.94
C PRO A 312 1.85 18.61 8.95
N ALA A 313 1.89 17.31 9.25
CA ALA A 313 1.33 16.30 8.34
C ALA A 313 -0.15 16.53 8.04
N GLU A 314 -0.90 17.06 9.01
CA GLU A 314 -2.33 17.36 8.92
C GLU A 314 -2.69 18.34 7.80
N ASP A 315 -1.74 19.13 7.31
CA ASP A 315 -1.96 20.03 6.16
C ASP A 315 -2.19 19.28 4.86
N TYR A 316 -1.64 18.06 4.73
CA TYR A 316 -1.63 17.34 3.47
C TYR A 316 -1.76 15.81 3.59
N SER A 317 -1.90 15.27 4.79
CA SER A 317 -2.01 13.84 5.04
C SER A 317 -2.97 13.52 6.18
N MET A 318 -3.55 12.33 6.13
CA MET A 318 -4.25 11.69 7.25
C MET A 318 -3.30 10.89 8.15
N GLY A 319 -2.04 10.76 7.75
CA GLY A 319 -1.01 10.05 8.47
C GLY A 319 -0.13 10.97 9.32
N ARG A 320 0.86 10.36 9.94
CA ARG A 320 1.92 11.01 10.72
C ARG A 320 3.26 10.40 10.35
N ASP A 321 4.34 10.91 10.91
CA ASP A 321 5.65 10.26 10.79
C ASP A 321 5.55 8.80 11.29
N LEU A 322 6.07 7.84 10.52
CA LEU A 322 6.04 6.40 10.86
C LEU A 322 6.62 6.11 12.26
N PHE A 323 7.58 6.90 12.71
CA PHE A 323 8.25 6.72 14.00
C PHE A 323 7.54 7.42 15.17
N ASP A 324 6.52 8.23 14.92
CA ASP A 324 5.66 8.80 15.96
C ASP A 324 4.72 7.68 16.48
N PRO A 325 4.75 7.33 17.78
CA PRO A 325 3.86 6.31 18.32
C PRO A 325 2.42 6.79 18.54
N GLU A 326 2.18 8.10 18.55
CA GLU A 326 0.84 8.63 18.75
C GLU A 326 -0.03 8.42 17.51
N ARG A 327 -1.21 7.84 17.70
CA ARG A 327 -2.17 7.53 16.63
C ARG A 327 -3.60 7.81 17.05
N PRO A 328 -4.48 8.23 16.12
CA PRO A 328 -5.91 8.24 16.37
C PRO A 328 -6.37 6.85 16.82
N PRO A 329 -7.39 6.73 17.69
CA PRO A 329 -7.88 5.44 18.16
C PRO A 329 -8.70 4.68 17.11
N PHE A 330 -8.62 5.08 15.86
CA PHE A 330 -9.26 4.44 14.70
C PHE A 330 -8.34 4.50 13.49
N HIS A 331 -8.60 3.65 12.51
CA HIS A 331 -8.02 3.68 11.18
C HIS A 331 -9.15 3.69 10.15
N LEU A 332 -9.06 4.56 9.15
CA LEU A 332 -9.97 4.61 8.01
C LEU A 332 -9.37 3.78 6.87
N ALA A 333 -10.11 2.83 6.33
CA ALA A 333 -9.71 2.06 5.15
C ALA A 333 -10.86 2.00 4.14
N GLY A 334 -10.52 1.95 2.85
CA GLY A 334 -11.49 1.76 1.77
C GLY A 334 -11.53 2.88 0.74
N ASP A 335 -12.62 2.93 0.01
CA ASP A 335 -12.88 3.85 -1.09
C ASP A 335 -14.24 4.60 -0.90
N PRO A 336 -14.68 5.48 -1.83
CA PRO A 336 -15.93 6.23 -1.67
C PRO A 336 -17.17 5.36 -1.52
N GLN A 337 -17.14 4.16 -2.06
CA GLN A 337 -18.30 3.26 -2.12
C GLN A 337 -18.37 2.35 -0.90
N ASN A 338 -17.22 1.81 -0.50
CA ASN A 338 -17.09 0.88 0.61
C ASN A 338 -15.88 1.25 1.47
N TYR A 339 -16.13 1.68 2.71
CA TYR A 339 -15.06 2.03 3.65
C TYR A 339 -15.42 1.62 5.08
N ALA A 340 -14.40 1.47 5.90
CA ALA A 340 -14.55 1.14 7.30
C ALA A 340 -13.72 2.04 8.21
N PHE A 341 -14.24 2.29 9.42
CA PHE A 341 -13.46 2.74 10.55
C PHE A 341 -13.11 1.52 11.39
N ILE A 342 -11.82 1.19 11.45
CA ILE A 342 -11.26 0.06 12.20
C ILE A 342 -10.76 0.60 13.52
N MET A 343 -11.35 0.14 14.60
CA MET A 343 -10.95 0.37 16.01
C MET A 343 -10.40 -0.94 16.56
N ASP A 344 -9.75 -0.95 17.72
CA ASP A 344 -9.02 -2.14 18.21
C ASP A 344 -9.78 -3.47 18.07
N ASN A 345 -11.05 -3.51 18.42
CA ASN A 345 -11.87 -4.74 18.34
C ASN A 345 -13.20 -4.53 17.61
N VAL A 346 -13.39 -3.39 16.93
CA VAL A 346 -14.67 -3.06 16.29
C VAL A 346 -14.42 -2.48 14.92
N ILE A 347 -15.15 -2.98 13.93
CA ILE A 347 -15.13 -2.51 12.54
C ILE A 347 -16.51 -1.91 12.23
N TYR A 348 -16.53 -0.62 11.92
CA TYR A 348 -17.70 0.10 11.43
C TYR A 348 -17.59 0.22 9.91
N GLU A 349 -18.25 -0.66 9.19
CA GLU A 349 -18.19 -0.70 7.74
C GLU A 349 -19.43 -0.06 7.11
N LYS A 350 -19.20 0.94 6.25
CA LYS A 350 -20.23 1.47 5.36
C LYS A 350 -20.19 0.69 4.05
N LYS A 351 -21.24 -0.07 3.77
CA LYS A 351 -21.41 -0.83 2.52
C LYS A 351 -21.89 0.05 1.36
N VAL A 352 -21.69 -0.40 0.13
CA VAL A 352 -22.15 0.26 -1.11
C VAL A 352 -23.64 0.64 -1.05
N ALA A 353 -24.49 -0.21 -0.48
CA ALA A 353 -25.93 0.04 -0.30
C ALA A 353 -26.27 1.12 0.75
N GLY A 354 -25.26 1.75 1.39
CA GLY A 354 -25.46 2.78 2.40
C GLY A 354 -25.68 2.26 3.82
N ASN A 355 -25.83 0.96 4.01
CA ASN A 355 -25.98 0.35 5.33
C ASN A 355 -24.66 0.36 6.09
N ILE A 356 -24.72 0.64 7.40
CA ILE A 356 -23.58 0.50 8.30
C ILE A 356 -23.67 -0.85 8.98
N GLN A 357 -22.64 -1.67 8.80
CA GLN A 357 -22.46 -2.93 9.50
C GLN A 357 -21.43 -2.74 10.61
N VAL A 358 -21.71 -3.25 11.79
CA VAL A 358 -20.76 -3.21 12.92
C VAL A 358 -20.41 -4.64 13.31
N THR A 359 -19.13 -4.94 13.32
CA THR A 359 -18.60 -6.26 13.66
C THR A 359 -17.44 -6.16 14.63
N ASP A 360 -17.09 -7.27 15.27
CA ASP A 360 -15.79 -7.41 15.92
C ASP A 360 -14.68 -7.69 14.87
N SER A 361 -13.45 -7.83 15.33
CA SER A 361 -12.28 -8.13 14.49
C SER A 361 -12.34 -9.49 13.77
N LEU A 362 -13.22 -10.40 14.21
CA LEU A 362 -13.50 -11.72 13.61
C LEU A 362 -14.74 -11.69 12.71
N LEU A 363 -15.26 -10.51 12.40
CA LEU A 363 -16.44 -10.29 11.56
C LEU A 363 -17.76 -10.83 12.15
N ASN A 364 -17.83 -11.05 13.46
CA ASN A 364 -19.09 -11.36 14.13
C ASN A 364 -19.89 -10.06 14.36
N ARG A 365 -21.19 -10.07 14.07
CA ARG A 365 -22.04 -8.89 14.26
C ARG A 365 -22.12 -8.48 15.71
N LEU A 366 -21.98 -7.18 15.96
CA LEU A 366 -22.13 -6.57 17.29
C LEU A 366 -23.49 -5.91 17.44
N SER A 367 -23.97 -5.86 18.69
CA SER A 367 -25.20 -5.16 19.03
C SER A 367 -25.01 -3.64 19.07
N ARG A 368 -26.10 -2.88 18.92
CA ARG A 368 -26.06 -1.40 18.94
C ARG A 368 -25.48 -0.82 20.24
N ASN A 369 -25.63 -1.50 21.37
CA ASN A 369 -25.13 -1.05 22.67
C ASN A 369 -23.59 -1.07 22.77
N GLN A 370 -22.91 -1.73 21.84
CA GLN A 370 -21.45 -1.81 21.76
C GLN A 370 -20.83 -0.74 20.86
N ILE A 371 -21.65 0.16 20.32
CA ILE A 371 -21.23 1.24 19.44
C ILE A 371 -20.75 2.43 20.28
N ASN A 372 -19.48 2.85 20.09
CA ASN A 372 -18.97 4.08 20.62
C ASN A 372 -19.28 5.24 19.64
N SER A 373 -20.45 5.87 19.81
CA SER A 373 -20.91 6.94 18.92
C SER A 373 -20.02 8.19 18.96
N GLY A 374 -19.42 8.51 20.10
CA GLY A 374 -18.51 9.64 20.23
C GLY A 374 -17.21 9.44 19.43
N LEU A 375 -16.67 8.21 19.47
CA LEU A 375 -15.49 7.87 18.70
C LEU A 375 -15.79 7.81 17.18
N LEU A 376 -16.96 7.27 16.82
CA LEU A 376 -17.40 7.22 15.42
C LEU A 376 -17.58 8.63 14.84
N LEU A 377 -18.10 9.58 15.63
CA LEU A 377 -18.24 10.98 15.19
C LEU A 377 -16.85 11.60 14.90
N LYS A 378 -15.87 11.42 15.79
CA LYS A 378 -14.49 11.86 15.56
C LYS A 378 -13.88 11.24 14.30
N ALA A 379 -14.15 9.95 14.03
CA ALA A 379 -13.67 9.28 12.84
C ALA A 379 -14.30 9.85 11.56
N ILE A 380 -15.58 10.23 11.59
CA ILE A 380 -16.28 10.89 10.48
C ILE A 380 -15.70 12.30 10.25
N GLU A 381 -15.46 13.06 11.30
CA GLU A 381 -14.80 14.38 11.22
C GLU A 381 -13.42 14.25 10.58
N PHE A 382 -12.62 13.29 11.03
CA PHE A 382 -11.31 12.99 10.45
C PHE A 382 -11.39 12.61 8.96
N LYS A 383 -12.36 11.75 8.59
CA LYS A 383 -12.60 11.42 7.18
C LYS A 383 -12.86 12.65 6.31
N ASN A 384 -13.45 13.70 6.86
CA ASN A 384 -13.89 14.88 6.13
C ASN A 384 -12.91 16.08 6.28
N MET A 385 -11.68 15.86 6.76
CA MET A 385 -10.76 16.95 7.13
C MET A 385 -10.39 17.88 5.97
N PHE A 386 -10.42 17.39 4.73
CA PHE A 386 -10.15 18.15 3.49
C PHE A 386 -11.44 18.66 2.80
N LEU A 387 -12.59 18.56 3.47
CA LEU A 387 -13.85 19.13 3.00
C LEU A 387 -14.22 20.35 3.86
N LYS A 388 -14.36 21.52 3.23
CA LYS A 388 -14.91 22.70 3.89
C LYS A 388 -16.39 22.85 3.54
N LYS A 389 -17.19 23.21 4.55
CA LYS A 389 -18.62 23.54 4.35
C LYS A 389 -18.81 24.85 3.60
#